data_20328435d127a934868212c5080644c0
#
_entry.id   20328435d127a934868212c5080644c0
#
_cell.length_a   1.000
_cell.length_b   1.000
_cell.length_c   1.000
_cell.angle_alpha   90.00
_cell.angle_beta   90.00
_cell.angle_gamma   90.00
#
_symmetry.space_group_name_H-M   'P 1'
#
loop_
_entity.id
_entity.type
_entity.pdbx_description
1 polymer ?
#
loop_
_entity_poly.entity_id
_entity_poly.type
_entity_poly.pdbx_seq_one_letter_code
_entity_poly.pdbx_strand_id
1 'polypeptide(L)' 'MNWDRIQGNWKQAVGQAKEQWGKLTDDDLDVVAGRRDQLAGKIQQRYGVAKDEAEKQVAEWQRKATDAWFSKEKDRV' A
#
# COMPACT_ATOMS: atom_id res chain seq x y z
N MET A 1 13.66 -2.44 5.67
CA MET A 1 12.24 -2.70 5.85
C MET A 1 11.53 -2.59 4.52
N ASN A 2 10.59 -3.45 4.32
CA ASN A 2 9.90 -3.50 3.04
C ASN A 2 9.08 -2.25 2.74
N TRP A 3 8.58 -1.61 3.79
CA TRP A 3 7.79 -0.39 3.58
C TRP A 3 8.62 0.76 3.05
N ASP A 4 9.88 0.84 3.42
CA ASP A 4 10.76 1.89 2.91
C ASP A 4 10.84 1.85 1.39
N ARG A 5 10.85 0.66 0.81
CA ARG A 5 10.87 0.51 -0.64
C ARG A 5 9.56 0.94 -1.27
N ILE A 6 8.46 0.62 -0.63
CA ILE A 6 7.15 1.05 -1.12
C ILE A 6 7.07 2.58 -1.06
N GLN A 7 7.49 3.16 0.04
CA GLN A 7 7.48 4.61 0.19
C GLN A 7 8.39 5.29 -0.84
N GLY A 8 9.56 4.73 -1.08
CA GLY A 8 10.50 5.28 -2.05
C GLY A 8 10.00 5.21 -3.48
N ASN A 9 9.07 4.29 -3.75
CA ASN A 9 8.48 4.13 -5.09
C ASN A 9 6.99 4.41 -5.05
N TRP A 10 6.59 5.42 -4.29
CA TRP A 10 5.17 5.64 -4.02
C TRP A 10 4.34 5.85 -5.28
N LYS A 11 4.88 6.50 -6.29
CA LYS A 11 4.12 6.70 -7.53
C LYS A 11 3.71 5.37 -8.17
N GLN A 12 4.59 4.39 -8.14
CA GLN A 12 4.25 3.05 -8.63
C GLN A 12 3.31 2.35 -7.66
N ALA A 13 3.51 2.57 -6.37
CA ALA A 13 2.67 1.97 -5.35
C ALA A 13 1.24 2.47 -5.42
N VAL A 14 1.02 3.70 -5.86
CA VAL A 14 -0.33 4.25 -6.00
C VAL A 14 -1.18 3.37 -6.90
N GLY A 15 -0.65 2.96 -8.04
CA GLY A 15 -1.39 2.08 -8.94
C GLY A 15 -1.76 0.76 -8.29
N GLN A 16 -0.81 0.17 -7.56
CA GLN A 16 -1.06 -1.08 -6.85
C GLN A 16 -2.08 -0.89 -5.74
N ALA A 17 -1.99 0.21 -5.01
CA ALA A 17 -2.93 0.49 -3.94
C ALA A 17 -4.35 0.68 -4.47
N LYS A 18 -4.50 1.32 -5.62
CA LYS A 18 -5.81 1.51 -6.22
C LYS A 18 -6.42 0.19 -6.67
N GLU A 19 -5.60 -0.74 -7.10
CA GLU A 19 -6.09 -2.08 -7.45
C GLU A 19 -6.57 -2.83 -6.21
N GLN A 20 -5.83 -2.67 -5.12
CA GLN A 20 -6.19 -3.36 -3.88
C GLN A 20 -7.40 -2.72 -3.20
N TRP A 21 -7.46 -1.39 -3.20
CA TRP A 21 -8.51 -0.64 -2.53
C TRP A 21 -9.16 0.31 -3.51
N GLY A 22 -10.12 -0.20 -4.27
CA GLY A 22 -10.76 0.58 -5.33
C GLY A 22 -11.50 1.81 -4.85
N LYS A 23 -11.86 1.87 -3.55
CA LYS A 23 -12.54 3.04 -3.01
C LYS A 23 -11.59 4.19 -2.71
N LEU A 24 -10.30 3.96 -2.69
CA LEU A 24 -9.33 5.04 -2.47
C LEU A 24 -9.14 5.80 -3.77
N THR A 25 -9.18 7.13 -3.67
CA THR A 25 -8.98 8.00 -4.82
C THR A 25 -7.52 8.40 -4.95
N ASP A 26 -7.17 9.00 -6.09
CA ASP A 26 -5.83 9.54 -6.28
C ASP A 26 -5.52 10.58 -5.21
N ASP A 27 -6.51 11.42 -4.87
CA ASP A 27 -6.33 12.42 -3.83
C ASP A 27 -6.04 11.79 -2.48
N ASP A 28 -6.75 10.70 -2.15
CA ASP A 28 -6.49 9.98 -0.91
C ASP A 28 -5.05 9.51 -0.85
N LEU A 29 -4.56 8.95 -1.94
CA LEU A 29 -3.23 8.39 -2.00
C LEU A 29 -2.15 9.48 -2.04
N ASP A 30 -2.47 10.63 -2.59
CA ASP A 30 -1.58 11.78 -2.51
C ASP A 30 -1.41 12.25 -1.06
N VAL A 31 -2.51 12.28 -0.31
CA VAL A 31 -2.46 12.65 1.10
C VAL A 31 -1.61 11.65 1.89
N VAL A 32 -1.76 10.36 1.56
CA VAL A 32 -0.96 9.30 2.19
C VAL A 32 0.53 9.54 1.97
N ALA A 33 0.91 9.90 0.76
CA ALA A 33 2.29 10.25 0.40
C ALA A 33 3.30 9.21 0.86
N GLY A 34 2.93 7.95 0.79
CA GLY A 34 3.81 6.85 1.18
C GLY A 34 3.85 6.55 2.67
N ARG A 35 3.03 7.20 3.47
CA ARG A 35 3.02 6.95 4.92
C ARG A 35 2.06 5.82 5.25
N ARG A 36 2.58 4.82 5.93
CA ARG A 36 1.81 3.63 6.24
C ARG A 36 0.60 3.93 7.13
N ASP A 37 0.80 4.74 8.15
CA ASP A 37 -0.28 5.07 9.07
C ASP A 37 -1.39 5.86 8.40
N GLN A 38 -1.03 6.74 7.46
CA GLN A 38 -2.02 7.49 6.70
C GLN A 38 -2.81 6.58 5.78
N LEU A 39 -2.16 5.59 5.18
CA LEU A 39 -2.85 4.63 4.33
C LEU A 39 -3.88 3.85 5.13
N ALA A 40 -3.50 3.36 6.31
CA ALA A 40 -4.45 2.66 7.18
C ALA A 40 -5.63 3.55 7.55
N GLY A 41 -5.36 4.82 7.83
CA GLY A 41 -6.41 5.78 8.15
C GLY A 41 -7.40 5.98 7.00
N LYS A 42 -6.91 6.04 5.77
CA LYS A 42 -7.79 6.17 4.61
C LYS A 42 -8.63 4.93 4.40
N ILE A 43 -8.05 3.76 4.63
CA ILE A 43 -8.80 2.50 4.52
C ILE A 43 -9.93 2.48 5.55
N GLN A 44 -9.64 2.87 6.80
CA GLN A 44 -10.67 2.96 7.82
C GLN A 44 -11.79 3.88 7.40
N GLN A 45 -11.43 5.03 6.84
CA GLN A 45 -12.40 6.04 6.47
C GLN A 45 -13.28 5.59 5.31
N ARG A 46 -12.70 4.99 4.30
CA ARG A 46 -13.42 4.63 3.09
C ARG A 46 -14.19 3.33 3.21
N TYR A 47 -13.69 2.40 4.01
CA TYR A 47 -14.31 1.07 4.13
C TYR A 47 -15.01 0.86 5.46
N GLY A 48 -14.84 1.77 6.40
CA GLY A 48 -15.50 1.66 7.70
C GLY A 48 -15.00 0.51 8.55
N VAL A 49 -13.76 0.11 8.39
CA VAL A 49 -13.18 -0.99 9.16
C VAL A 49 -12.42 -0.47 10.37
N ALA A 50 -12.19 -1.35 11.34
CA ALA A 50 -11.42 -0.99 12.53
C ALA A 50 -9.94 -0.79 12.17
N LYS A 51 -9.24 -0.07 13.03
CA LYS A 51 -7.83 0.21 12.82
C LYS A 51 -7.02 -1.07 12.67
N ASP A 52 -7.27 -2.07 13.50
CA ASP A 52 -6.56 -3.34 13.44
C ASP A 52 -6.74 -4.02 12.10
N GLU A 53 -7.95 -3.99 11.58
CA GLU A 53 -8.24 -4.58 10.29
C GLU A 53 -7.54 -3.81 9.18
N ALA A 54 -7.57 -2.49 9.22
CA ALA A 54 -6.91 -1.67 8.23
C ALA A 54 -5.41 -1.93 8.22
N GLU A 55 -4.80 -1.99 9.39
CA GLU A 55 -3.37 -2.25 9.50
C GLU A 55 -3.01 -3.64 8.99
N LYS A 56 -3.86 -4.61 9.26
CA LYS A 56 -3.67 -5.96 8.76
C LYS A 56 -3.68 -5.98 7.24
N GLN A 57 -4.65 -5.29 6.64
CA GLN A 57 -4.73 -5.22 5.19
C GLN A 57 -3.50 -4.56 4.58
N VAL A 58 -3.02 -3.50 5.21
CA VAL A 58 -1.81 -2.82 4.74
C VAL A 58 -0.61 -3.75 4.82
N ALA A 59 -0.47 -4.49 5.91
CA ALA A 59 0.64 -5.41 6.10
C ALA A 59 0.63 -6.53 5.06
N GLU A 60 -0.56 -7.07 4.78
CA GLU A 60 -0.68 -8.12 3.76
C GLU A 60 -0.38 -7.58 2.38
N TRP A 61 -0.88 -6.38 2.08
CA TRP A 61 -0.60 -5.75 0.80
C TRP A 61 0.89 -5.45 0.63
N GLN A 62 1.53 -4.97 1.69
CA GLN A 62 2.94 -4.70 1.67
C GLN A 62 3.73 -5.93 1.25
N ARG A 63 3.37 -7.08 1.81
CA ARG A 63 4.05 -8.32 1.50
C ARG A 63 3.86 -8.72 0.04
N LYS A 64 2.62 -8.63 -0.44
CA LYS A 64 2.32 -8.95 -1.84
C LYS A 64 3.01 -7.99 -2.79
N ALA A 65 2.98 -6.71 -2.49
CA ALA A 65 3.58 -5.70 -3.36
C ALA A 65 5.09 -5.90 -3.44
N THR A 66 5.70 -6.18 -2.30
CA THR A 66 7.14 -6.41 -2.27
C THR A 66 7.51 -7.63 -3.10
N ASP A 67 6.76 -8.72 -2.95
CA ASP A 67 7.00 -9.93 -3.72
C ASP A 67 6.82 -9.67 -5.22
N ALA A 68 5.76 -8.97 -5.58
CA ALA A 68 5.47 -8.70 -6.99
C ALA A 68 6.55 -7.83 -7.63
N TRP A 69 7.04 -6.83 -6.87
CA TRP A 69 8.01 -5.88 -7.43
C TRP A 69 9.43 -6.39 -7.43
N PHE A 70 9.79 -7.20 -6.45
CA PHE A 70 11.19 -7.56 -6.26
C PHE A 70 11.49 -9.03 -6.54
N SER A 71 10.47 -9.85 -6.72
CA SER A 71 10.71 -11.25 -7.09
C SER A 71 11.30 -11.38 -8.48
N LYS A 72 10.98 -10.46 -9.37
CA LYS A 72 11.54 -10.46 -10.72
C LYS A 72 13.05 -10.30 -10.70
N GLU A 73 13.56 -9.52 -9.78
CA GLU A 73 15.00 -9.33 -9.66
C GLU A 73 15.67 -10.63 -9.25
N LYS A 74 15.06 -11.37 -8.35
CA LYS A 74 15.59 -12.66 -7.94
C LYS A 74 15.58 -13.67 -9.08
N ASP A 75 14.54 -13.62 -9.87
CA ASP A 75 14.39 -14.57 -10.97
C ASP A 75 15.42 -14.37 -12.06
N ARG A 76 15.98 -13.18 -12.15
CA ARG A 76 17.00 -12.88 -13.14
C ARG A 76 18.36 -13.45 -12.78
N VAL A 77 18.56 -13.72 -11.54
CA VAL A 77 19.81 -14.29 -11.09
C VAL A 77 19.84 -15.76 -11.38
#